data_b5a17222e042629533e86ae6b429d058
#
_entry.id   b5a17222e042629533e86ae6b429d058
#
_cell.length_a   1.000
_cell.length_b   1.000
_cell.length_c   1.000
_cell.angle_alpha   90.00
_cell.angle_beta   90.00
_cell.angle_gamma   90.00
#
_symmetry.space_group_name_H-M   'P 1'
#
loop_
_entity.id
_entity.type
_entity.pdbx_description
1 polymer ?
#
loop_
_entity_poly.entity_id
_entity_poly.type
_entity_poly.pdbx_seq_one_letter_code
_entity_poly.pdbx_strand_id
1 'polypeptide(L)'
;MKSVPLTQVSIATSREAEEAVAELVLRVLSQTPSTYFDAETGDTTVSTYLEQPSQWSAAARAELQAGLCALTECGLDIGPGVIASSKVRREDWAESWKRHFKPLEIGDALLLKPSWEKRQPRKGQAVIILDPGLSFGTGHHATTRFCLRQLVEGRKRAGLGSGAGGKTRASAPAPDLDPNPAPPLSFLDIGTGSGILAIAAAKLGYSPVRCFDFDPESVRVAKANAAQNDLAHLVKPVRRDLTKLPLVSATRYHVVCANLIYDLLIAERDRILSRLRPDGVLVLAGILQTQFAKVERAYRQAGLKLIATEVEKEWQSGAFVRRAGK
;
A
#
# COMPACT_ATOMS: atom_id res chain seq x y z
N MET A 1 19.31 25.41 -20.42
CA MET A 1 18.16 25.53 -21.34
C MET A 1 16.91 25.68 -20.46
N LYS A 2 16.11 26.74 -20.62
CA LYS A 2 14.85 26.90 -19.87
C LYS A 2 13.90 25.83 -20.34
N SER A 3 13.43 24.94 -19.45
CA SER A 3 12.44 23.90 -19.79
C SER A 3 11.13 24.57 -20.25
N VAL A 4 10.58 24.12 -21.37
CA VAL A 4 9.29 24.59 -21.86
C VAL A 4 8.22 24.12 -20.86
N PRO A 5 7.34 25.01 -20.37
CA PRO A 5 6.31 24.63 -19.43
C PRO A 5 5.29 23.68 -20.11
N LEU A 6 4.81 22.69 -19.35
CA LEU A 6 3.69 21.84 -19.75
C LEU A 6 2.37 22.60 -19.63
N THR A 7 1.40 22.28 -20.49
CA THR A 7 0.03 22.73 -20.30
C THR A 7 -0.75 21.59 -19.63
N GLN A 8 -1.16 21.80 -18.40
CA GLN A 8 -2.12 20.91 -17.74
C GLN A 8 -3.52 21.25 -18.21
N VAL A 9 -4.27 20.24 -18.62
CA VAL A 9 -5.71 20.33 -18.89
C VAL A 9 -6.40 19.44 -17.88
N SER A 10 -7.39 19.97 -17.17
CA SER A 10 -8.15 19.24 -16.16
C SER A 10 -9.66 19.43 -16.38
N ILE A 11 -10.42 18.38 -16.13
CA ILE A 11 -11.88 18.36 -16.24
C ILE A 11 -12.42 17.88 -14.90
N ALA A 12 -13.19 18.74 -14.22
CA ALA A 12 -13.94 18.34 -13.04
C ALA A 12 -15.18 17.54 -13.49
N THR A 13 -15.33 16.32 -12.98
CA THR A 13 -16.37 15.38 -13.40
C THR A 13 -16.94 14.63 -12.19
N SER A 14 -17.99 13.83 -12.42
CA SER A 14 -18.51 12.90 -11.43
C SER A 14 -17.66 11.61 -11.39
N ARG A 15 -17.82 10.82 -10.33
CA ARG A 15 -17.20 9.51 -10.23
C ARG A 15 -17.78 8.53 -11.27
N GLU A 16 -19.05 8.68 -11.61
CA GLU A 16 -19.75 7.86 -12.61
C GLU A 16 -19.17 8.06 -14.02
N ALA A 17 -18.83 9.32 -14.36
CA ALA A 17 -18.32 9.67 -15.68
C ALA A 17 -16.78 9.62 -15.80
N GLU A 18 -16.07 9.25 -14.77
CA GLU A 18 -14.60 9.25 -14.71
C GLU A 18 -13.96 8.56 -15.91
N GLU A 19 -14.36 7.32 -16.20
CA GLU A 19 -13.80 6.53 -17.30
C GLU A 19 -14.15 7.13 -18.66
N ALA A 20 -15.39 7.55 -18.86
CA ALA A 20 -15.86 8.12 -20.12
C ALA A 20 -15.16 9.45 -20.43
N VAL A 21 -14.97 10.29 -19.40
CA VAL A 21 -14.23 11.57 -19.55
C VAL A 21 -12.74 11.32 -19.78
N ALA A 22 -12.15 10.30 -19.13
CA ALA A 22 -10.76 9.92 -19.37
C ALA A 22 -10.55 9.44 -20.82
N GLU A 23 -11.46 8.63 -21.35
CA GLU A 23 -11.40 8.17 -22.73
C GLU A 23 -11.58 9.33 -23.74
N LEU A 24 -12.50 10.27 -23.43
CA LEU A 24 -12.69 11.48 -24.23
C LEU A 24 -11.39 12.31 -24.28
N VAL A 25 -10.75 12.53 -23.15
CA VAL A 25 -9.47 13.26 -23.06
C VAL A 25 -8.37 12.55 -23.86
N LEU A 26 -8.25 11.24 -23.73
CA LEU A 26 -7.27 10.43 -24.48
C LEU A 26 -7.51 10.56 -26.00
N ARG A 27 -8.75 10.46 -26.43
CA ARG A 27 -9.12 10.54 -27.84
C ARG A 27 -8.81 11.93 -28.45
N VAL A 28 -9.17 13.00 -27.75
CA VAL A 28 -9.04 14.38 -28.29
C VAL A 28 -7.60 14.89 -28.20
N LEU A 29 -6.91 14.60 -27.09
CA LEU A 29 -5.58 15.16 -26.84
C LEU A 29 -4.45 14.18 -27.13
N SER A 30 -4.75 12.90 -27.41
CA SER A 30 -3.75 11.83 -27.66
C SER A 30 -2.71 11.69 -26.54
N GLN A 31 -3.15 11.97 -25.31
CA GLN A 31 -2.33 11.88 -24.11
C GLN A 31 -3.07 11.09 -23.03
N THR A 32 -2.38 10.17 -22.39
CA THR A 32 -2.96 9.37 -21.30
C THR A 32 -3.35 10.28 -20.14
N PRO A 33 -4.63 10.34 -19.76
CA PRO A 33 -5.05 11.11 -18.60
C PRO A 33 -4.74 10.36 -17.30
N SER A 34 -4.66 11.12 -16.22
CA SER A 34 -4.68 10.64 -14.84
C SER A 34 -5.98 11.09 -14.19
N THR A 35 -6.57 10.24 -13.37
CA THR A 35 -7.77 10.54 -12.59
C THR A 35 -7.42 10.74 -11.13
N TYR A 36 -8.05 11.70 -10.49
CA TYR A 36 -7.92 11.98 -9.07
C TYR A 36 -9.30 12.11 -8.46
N PHE A 37 -9.57 11.32 -7.42
CA PHE A 37 -10.76 11.42 -6.61
C PHE A 37 -10.43 12.00 -5.24
N ASP A 38 -11.04 13.12 -4.89
CA ASP A 38 -10.94 13.70 -3.57
C ASP A 38 -12.03 13.11 -2.66
N ALA A 39 -11.60 12.29 -1.70
CA ALA A 39 -12.50 11.62 -0.79
C ALA A 39 -13.10 12.54 0.30
N GLU A 40 -12.57 13.78 0.45
CA GLU A 40 -13.09 14.76 1.39
C GLU A 40 -14.21 15.59 0.77
N THR A 41 -14.05 15.99 -0.50
CA THR A 41 -15.04 16.80 -1.22
C THR A 41 -15.98 15.95 -2.09
N GLY A 42 -15.58 14.73 -2.44
CA GLY A 42 -16.31 13.88 -3.38
C GLY A 42 -16.04 14.21 -4.86
N ASP A 43 -15.14 15.16 -5.11
CA ASP A 43 -14.83 15.62 -6.47
C ASP A 43 -13.92 14.65 -7.21
N THR A 44 -14.24 14.42 -8.46
CA THR A 44 -13.37 13.66 -9.39
C THR A 44 -12.79 14.63 -10.42
N THR A 45 -11.50 14.52 -10.67
CA THR A 45 -10.80 15.33 -11.67
C THR A 45 -10.01 14.43 -12.62
N VAL A 46 -10.25 14.58 -13.90
CA VAL A 46 -9.46 13.95 -14.98
C VAL A 46 -8.47 14.97 -15.51
N SER A 47 -7.18 14.67 -15.49
CA SER A 47 -6.11 15.60 -15.88
C SER A 47 -5.15 14.96 -16.87
N THR A 48 -4.65 15.76 -17.82
CA THR A 48 -3.55 15.37 -18.71
C THR A 48 -2.56 16.52 -18.89
N TYR A 49 -1.34 16.21 -19.37
CA TYR A 49 -0.27 17.16 -19.53
C TYR A 49 0.21 17.16 -20.98
N LEU A 50 0.20 18.33 -21.61
CA LEU A 50 0.58 18.53 -23.00
C LEU A 50 1.99 19.12 -23.06
N GLU A 51 2.85 18.48 -23.84
CA GLU A 51 4.24 18.92 -24.01
C GLU A 51 4.36 20.14 -24.94
N GLN A 52 3.46 20.23 -25.91
CA GLN A 52 3.45 21.30 -26.91
C GLN A 52 2.24 22.20 -26.71
N PRO A 53 2.41 23.53 -26.59
CA PRO A 53 1.30 24.47 -26.46
C PRO A 53 0.28 24.40 -27.62
N SER A 54 0.72 23.96 -28.79
CA SER A 54 -0.15 23.78 -29.99
C SER A 54 -1.20 22.68 -29.81
N GLN A 55 -0.96 21.72 -28.94
CA GLN A 55 -1.92 20.64 -28.64
C GLN A 55 -3.16 21.17 -27.91
N TRP A 56 -3.06 22.29 -27.18
CA TRP A 56 -4.18 22.96 -26.53
C TRP A 56 -4.76 24.08 -27.43
N SER A 57 -5.30 23.68 -28.55
CA SER A 57 -5.91 24.60 -29.53
C SER A 57 -7.37 24.92 -29.17
N ALA A 58 -7.92 25.98 -29.79
CA ALA A 58 -9.34 26.28 -29.69
C ALA A 58 -10.22 25.14 -30.23
N ALA A 59 -9.75 24.43 -31.27
CA ALA A 59 -10.42 23.26 -31.81
C ALA A 59 -10.46 22.10 -30.82
N ALA A 60 -9.34 21.77 -30.18
CA ALA A 60 -9.29 20.72 -29.17
C ALA A 60 -10.21 21.02 -27.97
N ARG A 61 -10.24 22.28 -27.52
CA ARG A 61 -11.16 22.72 -26.47
C ARG A 61 -12.62 22.56 -26.86
N ALA A 62 -12.96 22.98 -28.10
CA ALA A 62 -14.32 22.85 -28.61
C ALA A 62 -14.74 21.38 -28.74
N GLU A 63 -13.83 20.51 -29.18
CA GLU A 63 -14.09 19.07 -29.29
C GLU A 63 -14.30 18.41 -27.94
N LEU A 64 -13.49 18.76 -26.93
CA LEU A 64 -13.73 18.29 -25.56
C LEU A 64 -15.08 18.74 -25.02
N GLN A 65 -15.43 20.02 -25.23
CA GLN A 65 -16.73 20.56 -24.79
C GLN A 65 -17.90 19.86 -25.50
N ALA A 66 -17.80 19.63 -26.80
CA ALA A 66 -18.82 18.89 -27.55
C ALA A 66 -18.94 17.44 -27.07
N GLY A 67 -17.79 16.78 -26.77
CA GLY A 67 -17.78 15.44 -26.22
C GLY A 67 -18.44 15.34 -24.84
N LEU A 68 -18.19 16.31 -23.95
CA LEU A 68 -18.87 16.38 -22.64
C LEU A 68 -20.38 16.56 -22.79
N CYS A 69 -20.83 17.44 -23.71
CA CYS A 69 -22.25 17.57 -23.99
C CYS A 69 -22.87 16.27 -24.50
N ALA A 70 -22.19 15.57 -25.42
CA ALA A 70 -22.67 14.29 -25.95
C ALA A 70 -22.77 13.19 -24.81
N LEU A 71 -21.85 13.16 -23.88
CA LEU A 71 -21.94 12.25 -22.73
C LEU A 71 -23.18 12.57 -21.87
N THR A 72 -23.46 13.85 -21.65
CA THR A 72 -24.68 14.28 -20.93
C THR A 72 -25.95 13.90 -21.68
N GLU A 73 -25.98 14.11 -23.02
CA GLU A 73 -27.10 13.72 -23.85
C GLU A 73 -27.36 12.21 -23.85
N CYS A 74 -26.31 11.41 -23.67
CA CYS A 74 -26.43 9.95 -23.48
C CYS A 74 -26.93 9.56 -22.07
N GLY A 75 -27.23 10.51 -21.19
CA GLY A 75 -27.79 10.28 -19.88
C GLY A 75 -26.73 10.06 -18.77
N LEU A 76 -25.44 10.31 -19.06
CA LEU A 76 -24.39 10.19 -18.07
C LEU A 76 -24.28 11.48 -17.25
N ASP A 77 -24.30 11.36 -15.94
CA ASP A 77 -24.03 12.50 -15.05
C ASP A 77 -22.54 12.82 -15.06
N ILE A 78 -22.16 13.85 -15.83
CA ILE A 78 -20.76 14.28 -15.91
C ILE A 78 -20.33 15.19 -14.75
N GLY A 79 -21.20 15.49 -13.78
CA GLY A 79 -20.92 16.43 -12.71
C GLY A 79 -20.70 17.86 -13.23
N PRO A 80 -19.72 18.63 -12.68
CA PRO A 80 -19.50 20.01 -13.09
C PRO A 80 -19.12 20.19 -14.57
N GLY A 81 -18.47 19.23 -15.20
CA GLY A 81 -18.04 19.30 -16.60
C GLY A 81 -17.09 20.48 -16.93
N VAL A 82 -16.46 21.08 -15.92
CA VAL A 82 -15.64 22.28 -16.06
C VAL A 82 -14.25 21.92 -16.58
N ILE A 83 -13.92 22.48 -17.76
CA ILE A 83 -12.58 22.36 -18.36
C ILE A 83 -11.71 23.53 -17.89
N ALA A 84 -10.61 23.23 -17.21
CA ALA A 84 -9.61 24.20 -16.80
C ALA A 84 -8.27 23.90 -17.48
N SER A 85 -7.45 24.94 -17.69
CA SER A 85 -6.08 24.76 -18.16
C SER A 85 -5.13 25.70 -17.45
N SER A 86 -3.93 25.20 -17.12
CA SER A 86 -2.88 25.97 -16.48
C SER A 86 -1.52 25.63 -17.06
N LYS A 87 -0.57 26.58 -16.97
CA LYS A 87 0.82 26.33 -17.33
C LYS A 87 1.56 25.82 -16.08
N VAL A 88 2.14 24.63 -16.18
CA VAL A 88 2.88 23.99 -15.08
C VAL A 88 4.34 23.88 -15.53
N ARG A 89 5.29 24.37 -14.71
CA ARG A 89 6.70 24.14 -14.97
C ARG A 89 6.98 22.64 -14.83
N ARG A 90 7.82 22.08 -15.70
CA ARG A 90 8.20 20.65 -15.60
C ARG A 90 8.76 20.29 -14.22
N GLU A 91 9.48 21.22 -13.62
CA GLU A 91 10.01 21.11 -12.25
C GLU A 91 8.88 21.11 -11.21
N ASP A 92 7.87 21.97 -11.37
CA ASP A 92 6.73 22.04 -10.47
C ASP A 92 5.82 20.81 -10.60
N TRP A 93 5.72 20.23 -11.80
CA TRP A 93 4.98 18.98 -12.02
C TRP A 93 5.68 17.80 -11.35
N ALA A 94 6.99 17.66 -11.54
CA ALA A 94 7.79 16.61 -10.87
C ALA A 94 7.79 16.77 -9.34
N GLU A 95 7.45 17.95 -8.82
CA GLU A 95 7.45 18.25 -7.38
C GLU A 95 6.05 18.39 -6.77
N SER A 96 5.01 18.76 -7.56
CA SER A 96 3.67 19.01 -7.01
C SER A 96 3.05 17.75 -6.41
N TRP A 97 3.21 16.60 -7.06
CA TRP A 97 2.72 15.32 -6.55
C TRP A 97 3.46 14.87 -5.29
N LYS A 98 4.74 15.25 -5.12
CA LYS A 98 5.53 14.95 -3.92
C LYS A 98 4.93 15.56 -2.65
N ARG A 99 4.25 16.72 -2.77
CA ARG A 99 3.61 17.42 -1.65
C ARG A 99 2.44 16.65 -1.05
N HIS A 100 1.82 15.75 -1.83
CA HIS A 100 0.70 14.92 -1.37
C HIS A 100 1.14 13.70 -0.56
N PHE A 101 2.42 13.32 -0.62
CA PHE A 101 2.95 12.19 0.14
C PHE A 101 3.59 12.66 1.45
N LYS A 102 2.74 12.84 2.46
CA LYS A 102 3.18 13.20 3.81
C LYS A 102 3.81 11.99 4.50
N PRO A 103 4.83 12.19 5.37
CA PRO A 103 5.35 11.11 6.19
C PRO A 103 4.25 10.51 7.07
N LEU A 104 4.26 9.19 7.21
CA LEU A 104 3.31 8.44 8.04
C LEU A 104 4.04 7.85 9.25
N GLU A 105 3.54 8.12 10.44
CA GLU A 105 4.02 7.49 11.68
C GLU A 105 3.10 6.35 12.11
N ILE A 106 3.67 5.22 12.47
CA ILE A 106 2.97 4.11 13.08
C ILE A 106 3.45 4.00 14.53
N GLY A 107 2.73 4.65 15.41
CA GLY A 107 3.14 4.84 16.80
C GLY A 107 4.55 5.44 16.89
N ASP A 108 5.29 5.04 17.93
CA ASP A 108 6.69 5.45 18.10
C ASP A 108 7.70 4.50 17.46
N ALA A 109 7.23 3.50 16.70
CA ALA A 109 8.08 2.44 16.21
C ALA A 109 8.52 2.62 14.75
N LEU A 110 7.67 3.19 13.89
CA LEU A 110 7.95 3.34 12.46
C LEU A 110 7.69 4.74 11.96
N LEU A 111 8.58 5.24 11.11
CA LEU A 111 8.39 6.41 10.26
C LEU A 111 8.50 5.97 8.80
N LEU A 112 7.38 6.03 8.07
CA LEU A 112 7.35 5.83 6.63
C LEU A 112 7.45 7.19 5.96
N LYS A 113 8.38 7.34 5.03
CA LYS A 113 8.55 8.58 4.29
C LYS A 113 9.10 8.33 2.89
N PRO A 114 8.79 9.20 1.92
CA PRO A 114 9.47 9.17 0.63
C PRO A 114 10.93 9.63 0.75
N SER A 115 11.76 9.30 -0.24
CA SER A 115 13.21 9.57 -0.23
C SER A 115 13.55 11.07 -0.15
N TRP A 116 12.71 11.94 -0.70
CA TRP A 116 12.89 13.41 -0.67
C TRP A 116 12.46 14.07 0.64
N GLU A 117 11.76 13.35 1.53
CA GLU A 117 11.30 13.90 2.80
C GLU A 117 12.45 13.97 3.82
N LYS A 118 12.66 15.15 4.38
CA LYS A 118 13.78 15.44 5.30
C LYS A 118 13.47 15.17 6.77
N ARG A 119 12.21 14.81 7.10
CA ARG A 119 11.81 14.55 8.48
C ARG A 119 12.70 13.49 9.13
N GLN A 120 13.22 13.82 10.30
CA GLN A 120 14.06 12.91 11.07
C GLN A 120 13.21 11.98 11.95
N PRO A 121 13.61 10.72 12.14
CA PRO A 121 12.93 9.80 13.02
C PRO A 121 13.11 10.24 14.49
N ARG A 122 12.14 9.91 15.31
CA ARG A 122 12.29 9.99 16.77
C ARG A 122 13.25 8.91 17.27
N LYS A 123 13.75 9.07 18.51
CA LYS A 123 14.62 8.06 19.13
C LYS A 123 13.93 6.69 19.19
N GLY A 124 14.54 5.68 18.61
CA GLY A 124 14.02 4.30 18.56
C GLY A 124 13.04 4.02 17.42
N GLN A 125 12.69 5.02 16.61
CA GLN A 125 11.80 4.85 15.46
C GLN A 125 12.59 4.33 14.25
N ALA A 126 12.13 3.23 13.65
CA ALA A 126 12.71 2.70 12.41
C ALA A 126 12.18 3.47 11.20
N VAL A 127 13.07 3.79 10.27
CA VAL A 127 12.69 4.52 9.03
C VAL A 127 12.49 3.55 7.89
N ILE A 128 11.38 3.71 7.18
CA ILE A 128 11.08 3.03 5.93
C ILE A 128 11.02 4.09 4.83
N ILE A 129 11.87 3.97 3.83
CA ILE A 129 11.85 4.82 2.64
C ILE A 129 11.03 4.10 1.59
N LEU A 130 9.95 4.76 1.15
CA LEU A 130 9.08 4.23 0.12
C LEU A 130 8.63 5.36 -0.79
N ASP A 131 9.13 5.35 -2.01
CA ASP A 131 8.72 6.30 -3.02
C ASP A 131 7.43 5.81 -3.68
N PRO A 132 6.44 6.68 -3.88
CA PRO A 132 5.23 6.33 -4.60
C PRO A 132 5.55 5.83 -6.00
N GLY A 133 5.01 4.68 -6.35
CA GLY A 133 5.22 4.00 -7.63
C GLY A 133 3.92 3.38 -8.16
N LEU A 134 4.02 2.68 -9.28
CA LEU A 134 2.90 2.02 -9.95
C LEU A 134 2.34 0.80 -9.20
N SER A 135 3.02 0.31 -8.14
CA SER A 135 2.55 -0.84 -7.37
C SER A 135 1.74 -0.41 -6.15
N PHE A 136 0.73 -1.23 -5.80
CA PHE A 136 -0.09 -1.06 -4.61
C PHE A 136 0.74 -1.09 -3.32
N GLY A 137 0.34 -0.28 -2.32
CA GLY A 137 0.94 -0.31 -0.98
C GLY A 137 1.89 0.87 -0.68
N THR A 138 1.44 2.11 -0.90
CA THR A 138 2.18 3.33 -0.50
C THR A 138 2.26 3.56 1.02
N GLY A 139 1.64 2.69 1.81
CA GLY A 139 1.54 2.85 3.27
C GLY A 139 0.36 3.71 3.74
N HIS A 140 -0.16 4.59 2.89
CA HIS A 140 -1.27 5.48 3.24
C HIS A 140 -2.65 4.82 3.19
N HIS A 141 -2.77 3.66 2.53
CA HIS A 141 -4.03 2.94 2.47
C HIS A 141 -4.41 2.37 3.85
N ALA A 142 -5.68 2.46 4.22
CA ALA A 142 -6.21 2.00 5.51
C ALA A 142 -5.77 0.57 5.87
N THR A 143 -5.88 -0.34 4.92
CA THR A 143 -5.54 -1.76 5.08
C THR A 143 -4.06 -1.97 5.38
N THR A 144 -3.17 -1.22 4.71
CA THR A 144 -1.72 -1.28 4.95
C THR A 144 -1.37 -0.72 6.33
N ARG A 145 -2.01 0.39 6.74
CA ARG A 145 -1.79 0.98 8.09
C ARG A 145 -2.18 0.03 9.20
N PHE A 146 -3.31 -0.67 9.06
CA PHE A 146 -3.71 -1.69 10.03
C PHE A 146 -2.65 -2.79 10.15
N CYS A 147 -2.18 -3.35 9.02
CA CYS A 147 -1.13 -4.38 9.04
C CYS A 147 0.15 -3.89 9.74
N LEU A 148 0.61 -2.67 9.42
CA LEU A 148 1.79 -2.08 10.06
C LEU A 148 1.61 -1.92 11.58
N ARG A 149 0.42 -1.49 12.05
CA ARG A 149 0.10 -1.42 13.48
C ARG A 149 0.15 -2.80 14.13
N GLN A 150 -0.38 -3.84 13.48
CA GLN A 150 -0.33 -5.20 14.01
C GLN A 150 1.11 -5.74 14.11
N LEU A 151 2.02 -5.37 13.20
CA LEU A 151 3.44 -5.70 13.32
C LEU A 151 4.07 -5.03 14.55
N VAL A 152 3.80 -3.76 14.78
CA VAL A 152 4.30 -3.03 15.97
C VAL A 152 3.76 -3.65 17.26
N GLU A 153 2.46 -3.95 17.31
CA GLU A 153 1.83 -4.59 18.48
C GLU A 153 2.33 -6.02 18.71
N GLY A 154 2.56 -6.80 17.65
CA GLY A 154 3.12 -8.14 17.75
C GLY A 154 4.49 -8.14 18.42
N ARG A 155 5.35 -7.17 18.08
CA ARG A 155 6.64 -6.97 18.71
C ARG A 155 6.53 -6.63 20.21
N LYS A 156 5.63 -5.71 20.57
CA LYS A 156 5.39 -5.35 21.97
C LYS A 156 4.93 -6.54 22.80
N ARG A 157 4.01 -7.35 22.28
CA ARG A 157 3.52 -8.58 22.94
C ARG A 157 4.62 -9.60 23.19
N ALA A 158 5.63 -9.64 22.30
CA ALA A 158 6.79 -10.52 22.46
C ALA A 158 7.86 -9.99 23.46
N GLY A 159 7.60 -8.85 24.12
CA GLY A 159 8.56 -8.23 25.05
C GLY A 159 9.78 -7.61 24.38
N LEU A 160 9.78 -7.55 23.04
CA LEU A 160 10.85 -6.93 22.26
C LEU A 160 10.61 -5.42 22.27
N GLY A 161 11.30 -4.68 23.13
CA GLY A 161 11.15 -3.23 23.31
C GLY A 161 11.19 -2.42 22.00
N SER A 162 10.81 -1.13 22.06
CA SER A 162 10.66 -0.21 20.94
C SER A 162 11.97 0.20 20.22
N GLY A 163 13.10 -0.49 20.44
CA GLY A 163 14.38 -0.18 19.82
C GLY A 163 14.49 -0.74 18.40
N ALA A 164 14.84 0.11 17.41
CA ALA A 164 15.24 -0.32 16.08
C ALA A 164 16.48 -1.22 16.20
N GLY A 165 16.31 -2.53 16.00
CA GLY A 165 17.41 -3.47 15.89
C GLY A 165 18.10 -3.27 14.55
N GLY A 166 19.30 -2.72 14.53
CA GLY A 166 20.09 -2.61 13.30
C GLY A 166 21.09 -1.48 13.26
N LYS A 167 22.01 -1.44 14.23
CA LYS A 167 23.36 -0.91 13.98
C LYS A 167 24.35 -1.92 14.50
N THR A 168 25.16 -2.47 13.60
CA THR A 168 26.46 -3.04 13.94
C THR A 168 27.21 -1.98 14.74
N ARG A 169 27.21 -2.13 16.04
CA ARG A 169 27.94 -1.25 16.96
C ARG A 169 29.33 -1.85 17.13
N ALA A 170 30.29 -1.28 16.42
CA ALA A 170 31.66 -1.29 16.88
C ALA A 170 31.75 -0.31 18.06
N SER A 171 32.28 -0.79 19.18
CA SER A 171 32.72 -0.02 20.37
C SER A 171 31.68 0.77 21.17
N ALA A 172 30.98 0.08 22.09
CA ALA A 172 30.57 0.64 23.39
C ALA A 172 30.38 -0.52 24.38
N PRO A 173 30.60 -0.36 25.71
CA PRO A 173 30.47 -1.44 26.69
C PRO A 173 29.03 -1.95 26.72
N ALA A 174 28.88 -3.26 26.78
CA ALA A 174 27.60 -3.98 26.76
C ALA A 174 26.72 -3.55 27.95
N PRO A 175 25.44 -3.15 27.74
CA PRO A 175 24.46 -3.27 28.82
C PRO A 175 24.19 -4.75 29.04
N ASP A 176 23.81 -5.12 30.25
CA ASP A 176 23.48 -6.48 30.66
C ASP A 176 22.58 -7.15 29.63
N LEU A 177 23.18 -7.98 28.79
CA LEU A 177 22.46 -8.80 27.81
C LEU A 177 21.76 -9.90 28.60
N ASP A 178 20.44 -9.98 28.48
CA ASP A 178 19.70 -11.16 28.91
C ASP A 178 20.42 -12.39 28.32
N PRO A 179 20.93 -13.32 29.16
CA PRO A 179 21.69 -14.46 28.68
C PRO A 179 20.87 -15.40 27.77
N ASN A 180 19.56 -15.16 27.61
CA ASN A 180 18.70 -15.97 26.76
C ASN A 180 17.63 -15.11 26.06
N PRO A 181 18.00 -14.25 25.08
CA PRO A 181 17.02 -13.42 24.39
C PRO A 181 15.99 -14.30 23.68
N ALA A 182 14.71 -13.99 23.87
CA ALA A 182 13.64 -14.69 23.18
C ALA A 182 13.91 -14.73 21.65
N PRO A 183 13.70 -15.87 20.97
CA PRO A 183 13.96 -15.97 19.54
C PRO A 183 13.13 -14.97 18.78
N PRO A 184 13.68 -14.39 17.70
CA PRO A 184 12.97 -13.39 16.93
C PRO A 184 11.70 -13.97 16.29
N LEU A 185 10.65 -13.16 16.22
CA LEU A 185 9.39 -13.55 15.60
C LEU A 185 9.58 -13.69 14.08
N SER A 186 9.18 -14.82 13.51
CA SER A 186 9.18 -15.02 12.05
C SER A 186 7.93 -14.41 11.40
N PHE A 187 8.11 -13.88 10.19
CA PHE A 187 7.06 -13.16 9.46
C PHE A 187 6.89 -13.68 8.02
N LEU A 188 5.64 -13.76 7.57
CA LEU A 188 5.26 -14.07 6.19
C LEU A 188 4.30 -13.02 5.65
N ASP A 189 4.64 -12.45 4.49
CA ASP A 189 3.81 -11.52 3.72
C ASP A 189 3.28 -12.21 2.45
N ILE A 190 1.97 -12.37 2.37
CA ILE A 190 1.28 -13.01 1.24
C ILE A 190 0.65 -11.93 0.38
N GLY A 191 1.06 -11.83 -0.89
CA GLY A 191 0.69 -10.70 -1.76
C GLY A 191 1.43 -9.44 -1.34
N THR A 192 2.77 -9.47 -1.42
CA THR A 192 3.62 -8.45 -0.81
C THR A 192 3.55 -7.08 -1.49
N GLY A 193 3.08 -6.99 -2.74
CA GLY A 193 2.98 -5.75 -3.49
C GLY A 193 4.28 -4.95 -3.52
N SER A 194 4.29 -3.77 -2.93
CA SER A 194 5.48 -2.92 -2.79
C SER A 194 6.56 -3.47 -1.85
N GLY A 195 6.28 -4.53 -1.10
CA GLY A 195 7.18 -5.09 -0.08
C GLY A 195 7.14 -4.36 1.27
N ILE A 196 6.26 -3.38 1.43
CA ILE A 196 6.24 -2.49 2.61
C ILE A 196 6.09 -3.24 3.93
N LEU A 197 5.23 -4.27 4.01
CA LEU A 197 5.03 -5.04 5.24
C LEU A 197 6.25 -5.89 5.57
N ALA A 198 6.86 -6.52 4.57
CA ALA A 198 8.09 -7.29 4.74
C ALA A 198 9.27 -6.40 5.17
N ILE A 199 9.41 -5.21 4.58
CA ILE A 199 10.41 -4.20 4.95
C ILE A 199 10.17 -3.72 6.39
N ALA A 200 8.92 -3.41 6.75
CA ALA A 200 8.54 -3.01 8.10
C ALA A 200 8.86 -4.10 9.12
N ALA A 201 8.51 -5.34 8.83
CA ALA A 201 8.81 -6.48 9.70
C ALA A 201 10.32 -6.61 9.92
N ALA A 202 11.15 -6.55 8.87
CA ALA A 202 12.60 -6.61 8.99
C ALA A 202 13.17 -5.44 9.82
N LYS A 203 12.71 -4.20 9.58
CA LYS A 203 13.11 -3.02 10.37
C LYS A 203 12.69 -3.12 11.84
N LEU A 204 11.61 -3.81 12.13
CA LEU A 204 11.15 -4.12 13.49
C LEU A 204 11.88 -5.31 14.13
N GLY A 205 12.80 -5.99 13.46
CA GLY A 205 13.57 -7.10 13.99
C GLY A 205 12.90 -8.46 13.88
N TYR A 206 11.87 -8.62 13.04
CA TYR A 206 11.35 -9.95 12.70
C TYR A 206 12.38 -10.73 11.89
N SER A 207 12.55 -12.01 12.19
CA SER A 207 13.47 -12.93 11.49
C SER A 207 13.05 -14.38 11.67
N PRO A 208 13.04 -15.21 10.61
CA PRO A 208 13.17 -14.81 9.21
C PRO A 208 11.94 -14.05 8.69
N VAL A 209 12.16 -13.15 7.72
CA VAL A 209 11.12 -12.51 6.93
C VAL A 209 11.02 -13.21 5.59
N ARG A 210 9.81 -13.62 5.20
CA ARG A 210 9.51 -14.18 3.89
C ARG A 210 8.35 -13.41 3.27
N CYS A 211 8.41 -13.23 1.95
CA CYS A 211 7.37 -12.52 1.21
C CYS A 211 7.30 -13.03 -0.22
N PHE A 212 6.11 -13.02 -0.79
CA PHE A 212 5.90 -13.41 -2.17
C PHE A 212 4.70 -12.68 -2.78
N ASP A 213 4.71 -12.62 -4.12
CA ASP A 213 3.60 -12.14 -4.92
C ASP A 213 3.48 -12.98 -6.19
N PHE A 214 2.28 -13.07 -6.77
CA PHE A 214 2.09 -13.74 -8.06
C PHE A 214 2.53 -12.86 -9.24
N ASP A 215 2.40 -11.53 -9.07
CA ASP A 215 2.75 -10.54 -10.06
C ASP A 215 4.28 -10.31 -10.10
N PRO A 216 4.92 -10.53 -11.26
CA PRO A 216 6.36 -10.30 -11.41
C PRO A 216 6.75 -8.82 -11.22
N GLU A 217 5.87 -7.88 -11.55
CA GLU A 217 6.15 -6.45 -11.36
C GLU A 217 6.16 -6.08 -9.88
N SER A 218 5.20 -6.57 -9.10
CA SER A 218 5.19 -6.44 -7.64
C SER A 218 6.48 -6.99 -7.03
N VAL A 219 6.94 -8.16 -7.46
CA VAL A 219 8.21 -8.74 -7.00
C VAL A 219 9.40 -7.85 -7.36
N ARG A 220 9.43 -7.29 -8.57
CA ARG A 220 10.49 -6.36 -9.01
C ARG A 220 10.53 -5.11 -8.12
N VAL A 221 9.38 -4.50 -7.89
CA VAL A 221 9.23 -3.30 -7.06
C VAL A 221 9.61 -3.59 -5.60
N ALA A 222 9.13 -4.69 -5.02
CA ALA A 222 9.47 -5.07 -3.65
C ALA A 222 10.98 -5.29 -3.47
N LYS A 223 11.68 -5.86 -4.46
CA LYS A 223 13.15 -6.01 -4.45
C LYS A 223 13.86 -4.66 -4.47
N ALA A 224 13.40 -3.73 -5.32
CA ALA A 224 13.95 -2.38 -5.40
C ALA A 224 13.76 -1.62 -4.07
N ASN A 225 12.56 -1.69 -3.48
CA ASN A 225 12.27 -1.07 -2.20
C ASN A 225 13.07 -1.70 -1.04
N ALA A 226 13.27 -3.02 -1.04
CA ALA A 226 14.13 -3.67 -0.06
C ALA A 226 15.59 -3.19 -0.17
N ALA A 227 16.11 -3.03 -1.39
CA ALA A 227 17.44 -2.50 -1.62
C ALA A 227 17.55 -1.03 -1.18
N GLN A 228 16.56 -0.19 -1.50
CA GLN A 228 16.51 1.22 -1.07
C GLN A 228 16.52 1.38 0.47
N ASN A 229 16.05 0.37 1.19
CA ASN A 229 16.02 0.33 2.65
C ASN A 229 17.19 -0.44 3.28
N ASP A 230 18.22 -0.82 2.51
CA ASP A 230 19.37 -1.62 2.94
C ASP A 230 19.01 -3.02 3.46
N LEU A 231 17.89 -3.58 3.00
CA LEU A 231 17.34 -4.86 3.47
C LEU A 231 17.35 -5.97 2.42
N ALA A 232 18.00 -5.80 1.27
CA ALA A 232 18.03 -6.81 0.21
C ALA A 232 18.60 -8.18 0.68
N HIS A 233 19.39 -8.20 1.73
CA HIS A 233 19.94 -9.41 2.33
C HIS A 233 18.93 -10.16 3.22
N LEU A 234 17.95 -9.48 3.82
CA LEU A 234 16.91 -10.03 4.71
C LEU A 234 15.57 -10.24 4.00
N VAL A 235 15.15 -9.30 3.17
CA VAL A 235 13.87 -9.30 2.46
C VAL A 235 14.12 -9.68 1.01
N LYS A 236 13.76 -10.92 0.66
CA LYS A 236 13.96 -11.51 -0.67
C LYS A 236 12.60 -11.90 -1.27
N PRO A 237 11.90 -10.94 -1.91
CA PRO A 237 10.61 -11.23 -2.54
C PRO A 237 10.76 -12.26 -3.65
N VAL A 238 9.87 -13.25 -3.67
CA VAL A 238 9.85 -14.31 -4.68
C VAL A 238 8.52 -14.33 -5.41
N ARG A 239 8.55 -14.67 -6.70
CA ARG A 239 7.33 -14.88 -7.47
C ARG A 239 6.70 -16.21 -7.08
N ARG A 240 5.51 -16.18 -6.49
CA ARG A 240 4.73 -17.37 -6.14
C ARG A 240 3.23 -17.04 -6.17
N ASP A 241 2.47 -17.98 -6.66
CA ASP A 241 1.02 -17.94 -6.67
C ASP A 241 0.48 -18.73 -5.47
N LEU A 242 -0.27 -18.07 -4.59
CA LEU A 242 -0.85 -18.66 -3.39
C LEU A 242 -1.70 -19.88 -3.74
N THR A 243 -2.46 -19.84 -4.84
CA THR A 243 -3.37 -20.90 -5.28
C THR A 243 -2.65 -22.19 -5.70
N LYS A 244 -1.37 -22.07 -6.07
CA LYS A 244 -0.52 -23.19 -6.50
C LYS A 244 0.37 -23.74 -5.41
N LEU A 245 0.39 -23.10 -4.23
CA LEU A 245 1.17 -23.60 -3.09
C LEU A 245 0.55 -24.88 -2.51
N PRO A 246 1.34 -25.76 -1.87
CA PRO A 246 0.81 -26.90 -1.13
C PRO A 246 -0.19 -26.47 -0.08
N LEU A 247 -1.27 -27.26 0.12
CA LEU A 247 -2.24 -27.03 1.20
C LEU A 247 -1.59 -27.10 2.58
N VAL A 248 -0.63 -27.99 2.75
CA VAL A 248 0.12 -28.15 4.01
C VAL A 248 1.51 -27.57 3.82
N SER A 249 1.91 -26.69 4.72
CA SER A 249 3.25 -26.10 4.74
C SER A 249 4.12 -26.71 5.84
N ALA A 250 5.34 -27.09 5.49
CA ALA A 250 6.34 -27.51 6.48
C ALA A 250 6.85 -26.33 7.33
N THR A 251 6.78 -25.10 6.81
CA THR A 251 7.23 -23.89 7.51
C THR A 251 6.05 -23.09 8.01
N ARG A 252 6.10 -22.69 9.28
CA ARG A 252 5.07 -21.87 9.93
C ARG A 252 5.70 -20.62 10.54
N TYR A 253 4.91 -19.54 10.55
CA TYR A 253 5.36 -18.22 10.96
C TYR A 253 4.58 -17.73 12.18
N HIS A 254 5.22 -16.91 13.00
CA HIS A 254 4.59 -16.29 14.18
C HIS A 254 3.57 -15.21 13.74
N VAL A 255 3.88 -14.49 12.67
CA VAL A 255 2.94 -13.53 12.09
C VAL A 255 2.81 -13.80 10.59
N VAL A 256 1.57 -13.91 10.13
CA VAL A 256 1.23 -14.03 8.71
C VAL A 256 0.33 -12.85 8.36
N CYS A 257 0.72 -12.03 7.39
CA CYS A 257 -0.11 -11.00 6.81
C CYS A 257 -0.60 -11.44 5.41
N ALA A 258 -1.87 -11.19 5.15
CA ALA A 258 -2.48 -11.34 3.83
C ALA A 258 -3.39 -10.13 3.58
N ASN A 259 -2.87 -9.16 2.81
CA ASN A 259 -3.62 -7.98 2.37
C ASN A 259 -4.12 -8.24 0.95
N LEU A 260 -5.23 -8.98 0.84
CA LEU A 260 -5.75 -9.55 -0.39
C LEU A 260 -7.26 -9.35 -0.49
N ILE A 261 -7.82 -9.54 -1.69
CA ILE A 261 -9.28 -9.52 -1.90
C ILE A 261 -9.97 -10.63 -1.13
N TYR A 262 -11.20 -10.38 -0.66
CA TYR A 262 -11.93 -11.27 0.25
C TYR A 262 -12.19 -12.67 -0.32
N ASP A 263 -12.46 -12.79 -1.61
CA ASP A 263 -12.72 -14.08 -2.27
C ASP A 263 -11.49 -14.99 -2.18
N LEU A 264 -10.30 -14.44 -2.44
CA LEU A 264 -9.03 -15.17 -2.34
C LEU A 264 -8.71 -15.55 -0.89
N LEU A 265 -8.99 -14.67 0.06
CA LEU A 265 -8.82 -14.96 1.48
C LEU A 265 -9.69 -16.13 1.93
N ILE A 266 -10.92 -16.23 1.44
CA ILE A 266 -11.83 -17.33 1.77
C ILE A 266 -11.42 -18.62 1.04
N ALA A 267 -11.17 -18.53 -0.27
CA ALA A 267 -10.84 -19.70 -1.09
C ALA A 267 -9.52 -20.36 -0.63
N GLU A 268 -8.54 -19.57 -0.28
CA GLU A 268 -7.19 -20.03 0.07
C GLU A 268 -6.96 -20.09 1.59
N ARG A 269 -8.00 -20.02 2.39
CA ARG A 269 -7.98 -20.03 3.85
C ARG A 269 -7.07 -21.12 4.42
N ASP A 270 -7.22 -22.34 3.97
CA ASP A 270 -6.50 -23.49 4.54
C ASP A 270 -5.02 -23.45 4.18
N ARG A 271 -4.67 -22.96 2.97
CA ARG A 271 -3.28 -22.70 2.60
C ARG A 271 -2.65 -21.61 3.47
N ILE A 272 -3.38 -20.54 3.73
CA ILE A 272 -2.93 -19.45 4.62
C ILE A 272 -2.71 -19.98 6.02
N LEU A 273 -3.70 -20.70 6.57
CA LEU A 273 -3.66 -21.25 7.94
C LEU A 273 -2.59 -22.30 8.15
N SER A 274 -2.22 -23.08 7.13
CA SER A 274 -1.15 -24.05 7.22
C SER A 274 0.22 -23.42 7.48
N ARG A 275 0.36 -22.14 7.18
CA ARG A 275 1.58 -21.34 7.37
C ARG A 275 1.60 -20.58 8.69
N LEU A 276 0.51 -20.62 9.45
CA LEU A 276 0.42 -19.98 10.75
C LEU A 276 0.82 -20.96 11.86
N ARG A 277 1.70 -20.52 12.75
CA ARG A 277 2.00 -21.26 13.99
C ARG A 277 0.77 -21.39 14.89
N PRO A 278 0.73 -22.41 15.79
CA PRO A 278 -0.37 -22.53 16.76
C PRO A 278 -0.54 -21.30 17.66
N ASP A 279 0.56 -20.66 18.03
CA ASP A 279 0.67 -19.44 18.84
C ASP A 279 0.75 -18.15 17.99
N GLY A 280 0.59 -18.25 16.68
CA GLY A 280 0.78 -17.16 15.74
C GLY A 280 -0.42 -16.22 15.60
N VAL A 281 -0.14 -15.04 15.02
CA VAL A 281 -1.14 -14.03 14.68
C VAL A 281 -1.31 -13.96 13.15
N LEU A 282 -2.55 -14.07 12.72
CA LEU A 282 -2.94 -13.86 11.32
C LEU A 282 -3.56 -12.48 11.16
N VAL A 283 -3.03 -11.68 10.23
CA VAL A 283 -3.54 -10.35 9.91
C VAL A 283 -4.15 -10.38 8.51
N LEU A 284 -5.43 -10.08 8.41
CA LEU A 284 -6.20 -10.05 7.17
C LEU A 284 -6.64 -8.63 6.87
N ALA A 285 -6.40 -8.18 5.66
CA ALA A 285 -6.73 -6.84 5.18
C ALA A 285 -7.08 -6.87 3.67
N GLY A 286 -7.43 -5.73 3.09
CA GLY A 286 -7.91 -5.68 1.69
C GLY A 286 -9.37 -6.10 1.56
N ILE A 287 -10.16 -5.97 2.64
CA ILE A 287 -11.53 -6.45 2.73
C ILE A 287 -12.46 -5.24 2.85
N LEU A 288 -13.48 -5.17 2.00
CA LEU A 288 -14.53 -4.18 2.17
C LEU A 288 -15.37 -4.48 3.43
N GLN A 289 -15.85 -3.43 4.10
CA GLN A 289 -16.67 -3.56 5.31
C GLN A 289 -17.88 -4.48 5.10
N THR A 290 -18.53 -4.40 3.93
CA THR A 290 -19.65 -5.25 3.54
C THR A 290 -19.28 -6.73 3.39
N GLN A 291 -18.02 -7.05 3.20
CA GLN A 291 -17.50 -8.41 2.97
C GLN A 291 -16.86 -9.01 4.23
N PHE A 292 -16.45 -8.17 5.20
CA PHE A 292 -15.68 -8.59 6.36
C PHE A 292 -16.35 -9.68 7.19
N ALA A 293 -17.66 -9.59 7.39
CA ALA A 293 -18.42 -10.60 8.16
C ALA A 293 -18.32 -12.00 7.55
N LYS A 294 -18.21 -12.12 6.21
CA LYS A 294 -18.03 -13.41 5.52
C LYS A 294 -16.65 -13.98 5.81
N VAL A 295 -15.62 -13.15 5.71
CA VAL A 295 -14.22 -13.53 6.00
C VAL A 295 -14.10 -13.94 7.47
N GLU A 296 -14.58 -13.10 8.40
CA GLU A 296 -14.54 -13.41 9.83
C GLU A 296 -15.20 -14.76 10.15
N ARG A 297 -16.39 -15.01 9.59
CA ARG A 297 -17.11 -16.29 9.77
C ARG A 297 -16.27 -17.47 9.30
N ALA A 298 -15.68 -17.37 8.10
CA ALA A 298 -14.85 -18.44 7.53
C ALA A 298 -13.65 -18.79 8.41
N TYR A 299 -12.97 -17.78 8.95
CA TYR A 299 -11.81 -17.99 9.82
C TYR A 299 -12.20 -18.42 11.25
N ARG A 300 -13.34 -17.95 11.78
CA ARG A 300 -13.90 -18.44 13.05
C ARG A 300 -14.27 -19.93 12.98
N GLN A 301 -14.86 -20.36 11.86
CA GLN A 301 -15.18 -21.79 11.62
C GLN A 301 -13.91 -22.64 11.52
N ALA A 302 -12.80 -22.07 11.06
CA ALA A 302 -11.50 -22.74 11.05
C ALA A 302 -10.76 -22.68 12.39
N GLY A 303 -11.45 -22.30 13.49
CA GLY A 303 -10.89 -22.32 14.84
C GLY A 303 -10.12 -21.08 15.25
N LEU A 304 -10.26 -19.95 14.56
CA LEU A 304 -9.63 -18.71 14.96
C LEU A 304 -10.56 -17.83 15.79
N LYS A 305 -9.98 -16.91 16.55
CA LYS A 305 -10.64 -15.84 17.30
C LYS A 305 -10.12 -14.50 16.80
N LEU A 306 -11.04 -13.57 16.49
CA LEU A 306 -10.71 -12.18 16.20
C LEU A 306 -10.24 -11.50 17.49
N ILE A 307 -9.07 -10.85 17.46
CA ILE A 307 -8.46 -10.15 18.61
C ILE A 307 -8.33 -8.65 18.40
N ALA A 308 -8.35 -8.18 17.14
CA ALA A 308 -8.37 -6.77 16.81
C ALA A 308 -9.07 -6.58 15.47
N THR A 309 -9.80 -5.49 15.33
CA THR A 309 -10.43 -5.08 14.07
C THR A 309 -10.42 -3.56 13.98
N GLU A 310 -10.37 -3.06 12.77
CA GLU A 310 -10.42 -1.63 12.48
C GLU A 310 -11.22 -1.40 11.21
N VAL A 311 -12.09 -0.40 11.28
CA VAL A 311 -12.87 0.09 10.15
C VAL A 311 -12.34 1.49 9.82
N GLU A 312 -11.98 1.68 8.56
CA GLU A 312 -11.59 2.99 8.06
C GLU A 312 -12.12 3.18 6.65
N LYS A 313 -13.00 4.17 6.48
CA LYS A 313 -13.79 4.36 5.25
C LYS A 313 -14.53 3.07 4.88
N GLU A 314 -14.41 2.62 3.62
CA GLU A 314 -15.02 1.39 3.11
C GLU A 314 -14.30 0.09 3.50
N TRP A 315 -13.13 0.19 4.14
CA TRP A 315 -12.26 -0.95 4.44
C TRP A 315 -12.39 -1.41 5.88
N GLN A 316 -12.39 -2.74 6.06
CA GLN A 316 -12.30 -3.36 7.38
C GLN A 316 -11.20 -4.42 7.38
N SER A 317 -10.38 -4.41 8.42
CA SER A 317 -9.26 -5.33 8.60
C SER A 317 -9.38 -6.05 9.95
N GLY A 318 -8.78 -7.23 10.08
CA GLY A 318 -8.84 -8.01 11.31
C GLY A 318 -7.56 -8.78 11.61
N ALA A 319 -7.24 -8.90 12.90
CA ALA A 319 -6.18 -9.77 13.39
C ALA A 319 -6.80 -10.93 14.18
N PHE A 320 -6.27 -12.12 13.93
CA PHE A 320 -6.81 -13.38 14.47
C PHE A 320 -5.72 -14.21 15.12
N VAL A 321 -6.10 -14.98 16.14
CA VAL A 321 -5.26 -16.03 16.75
C VAL A 321 -6.04 -17.34 16.79
N ARG A 322 -5.34 -18.46 16.90
CA ARG A 322 -6.00 -19.74 17.14
C ARG A 322 -6.70 -19.71 18.50
N ARG A 323 -7.87 -20.32 18.60
CA ARG A 323 -8.49 -20.56 19.89
C ARG A 323 -7.59 -21.51 20.67
N ALA A 324 -7.33 -21.22 21.94
CA ALA A 324 -6.73 -22.20 22.82
C ALA A 324 -7.64 -23.45 22.82
N GLY A 325 -7.08 -24.59 22.47
CA GLY A 325 -7.82 -25.84 22.57
C GLY A 325 -8.27 -26.02 24.04
N LYS A 326 -9.54 -26.42 24.21
CA LYS A 326 -10.00 -26.91 25.50
C LYS A 326 -9.29 -28.23 25.82
#